data_fddf066dd4eacb533f41cc94e7871ce7
#
_entry.id   fddf066dd4eacb533f41cc94e7871ce7
#
_cell.length_a   1.000
_cell.length_b   1.000
_cell.length_c   1.000
_cell.angle_alpha   90.00
_cell.angle_beta   90.00
_cell.angle_gamma   90.00
#
_symmetry.space_group_name_H-M   'P 1'
#
loop_
_entity.id
_entity.type
_entity.pdbx_description
1 polymer ?
#
loop_
_entity_poly.entity_id
_entity_poly.type
_entity_poly.pdbx_seq_one_letter_code
_entity_poly.pdbx_strand_id
1 'polypeptide(L)'
;MDSVIISRHPATTEWIKSCGIGIDAPVITGNATAADVAGKLVYGNIPLHLAALAEAVYAVEFHGSPPRGAEYSVQDMDVAGAHLTCYQVRDGVIKDDGFHRYYTIDDMGDDMPR
;
A
#
# COMPACT_ATOMS: atom_id res chain seq x y z
N MET A 1 6.68 -0.17 -16.42
CA MET A 1 6.55 -1.00 -15.22
C MET A 1 5.10 -1.32 -14.99
N ASP A 2 4.81 -2.56 -14.70
CA ASP A 2 3.42 -2.98 -14.51
C ASP A 2 2.83 -2.40 -13.26
N SER A 3 1.54 -2.16 -13.30
CA SER A 3 0.83 -1.67 -12.14
C SER A 3 -0.43 -2.49 -11.91
N VAL A 4 -0.95 -2.44 -10.71
CA VAL A 4 -2.15 -3.17 -10.32
C VAL A 4 -2.88 -2.35 -9.26
N ILE A 5 -4.21 -2.34 -9.33
CA ILE A 5 -5.03 -1.73 -8.30
C ILE A 5 -5.61 -2.84 -7.46
N ILE A 6 -5.47 -2.73 -6.16
CA ILE A 6 -5.98 -3.73 -5.23
C ILE A 6 -6.91 -3.05 -4.25
N SER A 7 -8.20 -3.30 -4.39
CA SER A 7 -9.20 -2.71 -3.53
C SER A 7 -10.51 -3.46 -3.63
N ARG A 8 -11.19 -3.60 -2.51
CA ARG A 8 -12.51 -4.20 -2.45
C ARG A 8 -13.62 -3.19 -2.60
N HIS A 9 -13.29 -1.91 -2.55
CA HIS A 9 -14.29 -0.84 -2.64
C HIS A 9 -14.29 -0.25 -4.04
N PRO A 10 -15.40 -0.34 -4.75
CA PRO A 10 -15.47 0.25 -6.09
C PRO A 10 -15.14 1.75 -6.10
N ALA A 11 -15.54 2.47 -5.06
CA ALA A 11 -15.26 3.89 -4.99
C ALA A 11 -13.75 4.15 -4.92
N THR A 12 -13.02 3.33 -4.20
CA THR A 12 -11.57 3.50 -4.11
C THR A 12 -10.92 3.30 -5.47
N THR A 13 -11.33 2.26 -6.19
CA THR A 13 -10.82 2.01 -7.53
C THR A 13 -11.13 3.19 -8.44
N GLU A 14 -12.35 3.68 -8.40
CA GLU A 14 -12.76 4.79 -9.22
C GLU A 14 -11.99 6.06 -8.87
N TRP A 15 -11.81 6.29 -7.58
CA TRP A 15 -11.05 7.46 -7.11
C TRP A 15 -9.60 7.41 -7.59
N ILE A 16 -8.96 6.25 -7.50
CA ILE A 16 -7.59 6.09 -7.98
C ILE A 16 -7.50 6.42 -9.46
N LYS A 17 -8.42 5.90 -10.23
CA LYS A 17 -8.43 6.16 -11.67
C LYS A 17 -8.70 7.62 -11.99
N SER A 18 -9.51 8.28 -11.16
CA SER A 18 -9.80 9.69 -11.37
C SER A 18 -8.57 10.55 -11.13
N CYS A 19 -7.57 10.05 -10.44
CA CYS A 19 -6.31 10.76 -10.25
C CYS A 19 -5.42 10.69 -11.50
N GLY A 20 -5.86 9.98 -12.52
CA GLY A 20 -5.10 9.87 -13.76
C GLY A 20 -4.04 8.79 -13.76
N ILE A 21 -4.07 7.92 -12.77
CA ILE A 21 -3.09 6.85 -12.66
C ILE A 21 -3.81 5.51 -12.62
N GLY A 22 -3.11 4.49 -13.06
CA GLY A 22 -3.66 3.14 -13.02
C GLY A 22 -4.88 2.94 -13.90
N ILE A 23 -5.08 3.79 -14.92
CA ILE A 23 -6.30 3.74 -15.72
C ILE A 23 -6.45 2.38 -16.39
N ASP A 24 -5.36 1.84 -16.91
CA ASP A 24 -5.38 0.55 -17.60
C ASP A 24 -4.88 -0.58 -16.72
N ALA A 25 -4.68 -0.33 -15.44
CA ALA A 25 -4.17 -1.35 -14.54
C ALA A 25 -5.25 -2.39 -14.23
N PRO A 26 -4.86 -3.67 -14.12
CA PRO A 26 -5.81 -4.67 -13.65
C PRO A 26 -6.26 -4.33 -12.24
N VAL A 27 -7.49 -4.73 -11.92
CA VAL A 27 -8.08 -4.49 -10.61
C VAL A 27 -8.30 -5.84 -9.94
N ILE A 28 -7.79 -5.97 -8.72
CA ILE A 28 -7.99 -7.16 -7.91
C ILE A 28 -8.87 -6.77 -6.74
N THR A 29 -10.03 -7.40 -6.65
CA THR A 29 -11.01 -7.07 -5.63
C THR A 29 -11.00 -8.03 -4.45
N GLY A 30 -10.26 -9.12 -4.56
CA GLY A 30 -10.13 -10.09 -3.48
C GLY A 30 -8.78 -9.99 -2.81
N ASN A 31 -8.35 -11.09 -2.21
CA ASN A 31 -7.04 -11.13 -1.59
C ASN A 31 -5.96 -11.21 -2.66
N ALA A 32 -4.98 -10.35 -2.53
CA ALA A 32 -3.86 -10.36 -3.45
C ALA A 32 -2.86 -11.43 -3.03
N THR A 33 -2.15 -11.97 -4.00
CA THR A 33 -1.09 -12.94 -3.75
C THR A 33 0.26 -12.31 -4.06
N ALA A 34 1.33 -13.01 -3.69
CA ALA A 34 2.67 -12.55 -3.99
C ALA A 34 2.86 -12.32 -5.49
N ALA A 35 2.33 -13.21 -6.32
CA ALA A 35 2.49 -13.07 -7.77
C ALA A 35 1.75 -11.84 -8.30
N ASP A 36 0.70 -11.43 -7.62
CA ASP A 36 -0.07 -10.27 -8.06
C ASP A 36 0.71 -8.98 -7.90
N VAL A 37 1.62 -8.91 -6.95
CA VAL A 37 2.27 -7.65 -6.58
C VAL A 37 3.77 -7.63 -6.88
N ALA A 38 4.41 -8.77 -7.07
CA ALA A 38 5.87 -8.83 -7.16
C ALA A 38 6.39 -7.95 -8.29
N GLY A 39 7.24 -7.01 -7.93
CA GLY A 39 7.89 -6.11 -8.89
C GLY A 39 6.97 -5.09 -9.53
N LYS A 40 5.78 -4.89 -8.99
CA LYS A 40 4.80 -4.00 -9.61
C LYS A 40 4.58 -2.76 -8.78
N LEU A 41 4.04 -1.74 -9.43
CA LEU A 41 3.51 -0.59 -8.73
C LEU A 41 2.10 -0.93 -8.28
N VAL A 42 1.86 -0.88 -6.98
CA VAL A 42 0.58 -1.27 -6.40
C VAL A 42 -0.15 -0.04 -5.93
N TYR A 43 -1.39 0.10 -6.35
CA TYR A 43 -2.27 1.18 -5.88
C TYR A 43 -3.31 0.56 -4.99
N GLY A 44 -3.27 0.88 -3.72
CA GLY A 44 -4.18 0.32 -2.74
C GLY A 44 -3.44 -0.05 -1.47
N ASN A 45 -4.19 -0.48 -0.48
CA ASN A 45 -3.63 -0.79 0.82
C ASN A 45 -3.48 -2.31 0.94
N ILE A 46 -2.26 -2.76 1.12
CA ILE A 46 -1.97 -4.19 1.18
C ILE A 46 -1.13 -4.48 2.42
N PRO A 47 -1.09 -5.75 2.86
CA PRO A 47 -0.26 -6.11 4.00
C PRO A 47 1.22 -5.87 3.74
N LEU A 48 1.95 -5.63 4.82
CA LEU A 48 3.37 -5.30 4.69
C LEU A 48 4.18 -6.38 3.99
N HIS A 49 3.87 -7.64 4.24
CA HIS A 49 4.65 -8.71 3.63
C HIS A 49 4.48 -8.75 2.11
N LEU A 50 3.34 -8.29 1.60
CA LEU A 50 3.15 -8.16 0.17
C LEU A 50 3.75 -6.87 -0.35
N ALA A 51 3.66 -5.80 0.45
CA ALA A 51 4.26 -4.53 0.08
C ALA A 51 5.75 -4.65 -0.14
N ALA A 52 6.41 -5.52 0.64
CA ALA A 52 7.84 -5.72 0.49
C ALA A 52 8.21 -6.36 -0.84
N LEU A 53 7.28 -7.03 -1.49
CA LEU A 53 7.54 -7.63 -2.80
C LEU A 53 7.27 -6.68 -3.95
N ALA A 54 6.49 -5.65 -3.71
CA ALA A 54 6.15 -4.68 -4.74
C ALA A 54 7.31 -3.73 -4.99
N GLU A 55 7.33 -3.13 -6.16
CA GLU A 55 8.29 -2.08 -6.44
C GLU A 55 8.00 -0.86 -5.58
N ALA A 56 6.74 -0.50 -5.47
CA ALA A 56 6.28 0.57 -4.60
C ALA A 56 4.80 0.40 -4.37
N VAL A 57 4.31 0.93 -3.25
CA VAL A 57 2.89 0.89 -2.92
C VAL A 57 2.41 2.32 -2.76
N TYR A 58 1.32 2.62 -3.43
CA TYR A 58 0.66 3.92 -3.30
C TYR A 58 -0.58 3.69 -2.46
N ALA A 59 -0.45 3.95 -1.19
CA ALA A 59 -1.52 3.70 -0.23
C ALA A 59 -2.51 4.86 -0.23
N VAL A 60 -3.78 4.52 -0.09
CA VAL A 60 -4.83 5.53 0.04
C VAL A 60 -4.92 5.92 1.50
N GLU A 61 -4.69 7.19 1.75
CA GLU A 61 -4.72 7.73 3.10
C GLU A 61 -5.65 8.94 3.14
N PHE A 62 -6.02 9.36 4.33
CA PHE A 62 -6.97 10.43 4.51
C PHE A 62 -6.44 11.44 5.51
N HIS A 63 -6.68 12.72 5.26
CA HIS A 63 -6.31 13.76 6.22
C HIS A 63 -7.24 13.76 7.42
N GLY A 64 -8.50 13.41 7.20
CA GLY A 64 -9.47 13.30 8.27
C GLY A 64 -9.79 11.85 8.55
N SER A 65 -10.94 11.62 9.13
CA SER A 65 -11.40 10.26 9.34
C SER A 65 -11.78 9.64 8.01
N PRO A 66 -11.39 8.37 7.76
CA PRO A 66 -11.81 7.71 6.54
C PRO A 66 -13.33 7.58 6.48
N PRO A 67 -13.88 7.49 5.27
CA PRO A 67 -15.31 7.23 5.15
C PRO A 67 -15.66 5.91 5.79
N ARG A 68 -16.85 5.82 6.34
CA ARG A 68 -17.29 4.61 7.02
C ARG A 68 -18.37 3.93 6.21
N GLY A 69 -18.52 2.63 6.47
CA GLY A 69 -19.51 1.83 5.79
C GLY A 69 -18.99 1.32 4.47
N ALA A 70 -19.78 0.47 3.83
CA ALA A 70 -19.35 -0.20 2.61
C ALA A 70 -19.72 0.57 1.37
N GLU A 71 -20.54 1.59 1.51
CA GLU A 71 -21.15 2.25 0.36
C GLU A 71 -20.72 3.69 0.19
N TYR A 72 -19.52 4.02 0.62
CA TYR A 72 -19.08 5.40 0.42
C TYR A 72 -18.75 5.66 -1.05
N SER A 73 -18.83 6.93 -1.42
CA SER A 73 -18.63 7.36 -2.80
C SER A 73 -17.26 8.01 -2.97
N VAL A 74 -16.91 8.26 -4.22
CA VAL A 74 -15.71 9.04 -4.54
C VAL A 74 -15.77 10.42 -3.86
N GLN A 75 -16.95 11.02 -3.83
CA GLN A 75 -17.09 12.32 -3.19
C GLN A 75 -16.84 12.23 -1.68
N ASP A 76 -17.29 11.15 -1.04
CA ASP A 76 -17.01 10.94 0.36
C ASP A 76 -15.51 10.85 0.62
N MET A 77 -14.78 10.20 -0.29
CA MET A 77 -13.34 10.13 -0.18
C MET A 77 -12.69 11.49 -0.30
N ASP A 78 -13.14 12.28 -1.26
CA ASP A 78 -12.58 13.62 -1.44
C ASP A 78 -12.85 14.49 -0.22
N VAL A 79 -14.02 14.42 0.36
CA VAL A 79 -14.36 15.18 1.54
C VAL A 79 -13.47 14.78 2.72
N ALA A 80 -13.15 13.51 2.82
CA ALA A 80 -12.28 13.01 3.88
C ALA A 80 -10.81 13.31 3.63
N GLY A 81 -10.48 13.92 2.50
CA GLY A 81 -9.10 14.28 2.19
C GLY A 81 -8.28 13.11 1.68
N ALA A 82 -8.87 12.28 0.83
CA ALA A 82 -8.15 11.13 0.29
C ALA A 82 -6.95 11.58 -0.52
N HIS A 83 -5.86 10.86 -0.36
CA HIS A 83 -4.65 11.12 -1.12
C HIS A 83 -3.82 9.83 -1.18
N LEU A 84 -2.86 9.81 -2.08
CA LEU A 84 -1.97 8.66 -2.21
C LEU A 84 -0.63 9.00 -1.59
N THR A 85 -0.12 8.07 -0.80
CA THR A 85 1.22 8.18 -0.23
C THR A 85 2.03 7.02 -0.76
N CYS A 86 3.21 7.30 -1.29
CA CYS A 86 4.07 6.28 -1.85
C CYS A 86 4.96 5.70 -0.77
N TYR A 87 4.97 4.39 -0.68
CA TYR A 87 5.83 3.68 0.25
C TYR A 87 6.66 2.66 -0.50
N GLN A 88 7.89 2.53 -0.09
CA GLN A 88 8.72 1.41 -0.50
C GLN A 88 9.06 0.65 0.77
N VAL A 89 8.68 -0.62 0.81
CA VAL A 89 8.79 -1.43 2.00
C VAL A 89 9.87 -2.46 1.78
N ARG A 90 10.72 -2.61 2.76
CA ARG A 90 11.80 -3.58 2.71
C ARG A 90 11.68 -4.48 3.91
N ASP A 91 11.74 -5.77 3.68
CA ASP A 91 11.77 -6.67 4.81
C ASP A 91 13.21 -6.89 5.25
N GLY A 92 13.36 -7.21 6.50
CA GLY A 92 14.64 -7.53 7.08
C GLY A 92 14.53 -8.84 7.79
N VAL A 93 15.65 -9.55 7.87
CA VAL A 93 15.69 -10.80 8.59
C VAL A 93 16.25 -10.52 9.96
N ILE A 94 15.47 -10.85 10.97
CA ILE A 94 15.93 -10.73 12.34
C ILE A 94 16.14 -12.14 12.84
N LYS A 95 17.37 -12.43 13.19
CA LYS A 95 17.67 -13.71 13.73
C LYS A 95 17.22 -13.77 15.16
N ASP A 96 16.52 -14.82 15.47
CA ASP A 96 16.08 -15.01 16.82
C ASP A 96 16.94 -16.11 17.44
N ASP A 97 17.96 -15.70 18.14
CA ASP A 97 18.84 -16.64 18.79
C ASP A 97 18.63 -16.61 20.30
N GLY A 98 17.52 -16.06 20.72
CA GLY A 98 17.19 -16.02 22.13
C GLY A 98 17.73 -14.81 22.85
N PHE A 99 18.63 -14.09 22.24
CA PHE A 99 19.21 -12.91 22.86
C PHE A 99 19.04 -11.70 22.05
N HIS A 100 18.64 -11.84 20.81
CA HIS A 100 18.72 -10.69 19.98
C HIS A 100 17.72 -9.68 20.42
N ARG A 101 17.97 -8.51 20.04
CA ARG A 101 17.06 -7.49 20.18
C ARG A 101 16.79 -6.98 18.84
N TYR A 102 15.75 -6.25 18.72
CA TYR A 102 15.36 -5.76 17.45
C TYR A 102 16.21 -4.60 17.05
N TYR A 103 16.62 -4.64 15.80
CA TYR A 103 17.15 -3.48 15.16
C TYR A 103 16.69 -3.51 13.75
N THR A 104 16.54 -2.35 13.17
CA THR A 104 16.09 -2.27 11.82
C THR A 104 17.27 -2.45 10.91
N ILE A 105 16.97 -2.66 9.67
CA ILE A 105 17.99 -2.70 8.65
C ILE A 105 18.74 -1.39 8.62
N ASP A 106 18.05 -0.31 8.82
CA ASP A 106 18.68 0.99 8.75
C ASP A 106 19.57 1.26 9.90
N ASP A 107 19.32 0.65 11.02
CA ASP A 107 20.22 0.78 12.13
C ASP A 107 21.57 0.30 11.79
N MET A 108 21.62 -0.59 10.87
CA MET A 108 22.86 -1.05 10.40
C MET A 108 23.37 -0.17 9.34
N GLY A 109 22.59 0.64 8.89
CA GLY A 109 22.98 1.64 8.00
C GLY A 109 22.69 2.90 8.56
N ASP A 110 22.26 3.28 8.91
CA ASP A 110 22.00 4.36 9.32
C ASP A 110 21.31 4.75 10.08
N ASP A 111 21.12 4.56 10.29
CA ASP A 111 20.61 4.90 10.97
C ASP A 111 19.78 4.77 11.47
N MET A 112 19.41 4.45 11.85
CA MET A 112 18.55 4.51 12.40
C MET A 112 18.45 4.23 13.29
N PRO A 113 18.29 4.01 13.92
CA PRO A 113 17.66 3.94 14.80
C PRO A 113 17.59 4.43 15.50
N ARG A 114 17.55 4.71 15.46
CA ARG A 114 17.54 5.39 16.07
C ARG A 114 16.81 5.64 16.70
#